data_11e4bb063a4ac005b56edd04c542e927
#
_entry.id   11e4bb063a4ac005b56edd04c542e927
#
_cell.length_a   1.000
_cell.length_b   1.000
_cell.length_c   1.000
_cell.angle_alpha   90.00
_cell.angle_beta   90.00
_cell.angle_gamma   90.00
#
_symmetry.space_group_name_H-M   'P 1'
#
loop_
_entity.id
_entity.type
_entity.pdbx_description
1 polymer ?
#
loop_
_entity_poly.entity_id
_entity_poly.type
_entity_poly.pdbx_seq_one_letter_code
_entity_poly.pdbx_strand_id
1 'polypeptide(L)'
;MENIRNKIITISGEPASGKSTVVKEIKSKYEKQGFNVYIISVGDVFRETVKKEYLKRYPDRINVSLADIQNDKEFMAKLQSIDGLIDDEIARKGKEINEKERPNDVYIIDSRLAWSNVPDSYAIRLTVNEAIAGKRVFYDTTRGSEDQYETVDEAIQKTRKRKLGEIERYKEKYKETYNEKI
;
A
#
# COMPACT_ATOMS: atom_id res chain seq x y z
N MET A 1 24.18 -9.59 23.63
CA MET A 1 23.42 -10.24 22.55
C MET A 1 22.68 -9.13 21.82
N GLU A 2 23.05 -8.83 20.59
CA GLU A 2 22.27 -7.91 19.76
C GLU A 2 20.90 -8.52 19.59
N ASN A 3 19.86 -7.76 19.95
CA ASN A 3 18.47 -8.15 19.65
C ASN A 3 18.33 -8.31 18.14
N ILE A 4 18.29 -9.55 17.67
CA ILE A 4 18.03 -9.87 16.28
C ILE A 4 16.55 -9.53 16.04
N ARG A 5 16.31 -8.24 15.71
CA ARG A 5 14.96 -7.81 15.30
C ARG A 5 14.68 -8.33 13.90
N ASN A 6 13.47 -8.76 13.67
CA ASN A 6 13.01 -9.08 12.31
C ASN A 6 13.24 -7.87 11.40
N LYS A 7 13.70 -8.14 10.17
CA LYS A 7 13.94 -7.07 9.21
C LYS A 7 12.63 -6.69 8.55
N ILE A 8 12.02 -5.59 9.01
CA ILE A 8 10.84 -5.00 8.39
C ILE A 8 11.26 -3.76 7.61
N ILE A 9 10.95 -3.73 6.34
CA ILE A 9 11.18 -2.60 5.44
C ILE A 9 9.82 -2.08 5.01
N THR A 10 9.49 -0.85 5.34
CA THR A 10 8.28 -0.19 4.85
C THR A 10 8.61 0.69 3.65
N ILE A 11 7.85 0.55 2.57
CA ILE A 11 8.06 1.32 1.35
C ILE A 11 6.82 2.16 1.09
N SER A 12 6.97 3.46 1.19
CA SER A 12 5.96 4.45 0.83
C SER A 12 6.38 5.22 -0.41
N GLY A 13 5.45 5.89 -1.06
CA GLY A 13 5.82 6.73 -2.21
C GLY A 13 4.62 7.23 -2.99
N GLU A 14 4.88 8.30 -3.71
CA GLU A 14 3.91 8.98 -4.56
C GLU A 14 3.42 8.11 -5.71
N PRO A 15 2.28 8.42 -6.32
CA PRO A 15 1.82 7.76 -7.53
C PRO A 15 2.92 7.74 -8.60
N ALA A 16 3.13 6.61 -9.25
CA ALA A 16 4.17 6.39 -10.28
C ALA A 16 5.63 6.65 -9.83
N SER A 17 5.93 6.66 -8.53
CA SER A 17 7.29 6.79 -8.00
C SER A 17 8.20 5.59 -8.26
N GLY A 18 7.65 4.46 -8.70
CA GLY A 18 8.40 3.24 -8.98
C GLY A 18 8.48 2.26 -7.80
N LYS A 19 7.55 2.37 -6.83
CA LYS A 19 7.52 1.47 -5.66
C LYS A 19 7.65 -0.01 -6.03
N SER A 20 6.83 -0.49 -6.95
CA SER A 20 6.84 -1.91 -7.34
C SER A 20 8.20 -2.38 -7.90
N THR A 21 8.92 -1.49 -8.60
CA THR A 21 10.28 -1.79 -9.08
C THR A 21 11.25 -1.91 -7.91
N VAL A 22 11.21 -0.94 -6.99
CA VAL A 22 12.08 -0.94 -5.79
C VAL A 22 11.80 -2.16 -4.91
N VAL A 23 10.52 -2.51 -4.70
CA VAL A 23 10.13 -3.73 -3.96
C VAL A 23 10.75 -4.98 -4.59
N LYS A 24 10.67 -5.12 -5.92
CA LYS A 24 11.24 -6.26 -6.65
C LYS A 24 12.77 -6.32 -6.51
N GLU A 25 13.44 -5.18 -6.62
CA GLU A 25 14.89 -5.09 -6.48
C GLU A 25 15.36 -5.44 -5.06
N ILE A 26 14.71 -4.90 -4.04
CA ILE A 26 15.01 -5.22 -2.64
C ILE A 26 14.80 -6.71 -2.38
N LYS A 27 13.66 -7.27 -2.83
CA LYS A 27 13.37 -8.70 -2.73
C LYS A 27 14.50 -9.52 -3.33
N SER A 28 14.81 -9.29 -4.60
CA SER A 28 15.86 -10.02 -5.32
C SER A 28 17.22 -9.95 -4.61
N LYS A 29 17.58 -8.77 -4.07
CA LYS A 29 18.83 -8.57 -3.36
C LYS A 29 18.92 -9.40 -2.08
N TYR A 30 17.88 -9.43 -1.26
CA TYR A 30 17.85 -10.20 -0.03
C TYR A 30 17.76 -11.70 -0.28
N GLU A 31 16.98 -12.14 -1.26
CA GLU A 31 16.89 -13.57 -1.66
C GLU A 31 18.25 -14.11 -2.13
N LYS A 32 19.03 -13.32 -2.88
CA LYS A 32 20.41 -13.67 -3.26
C LYS A 32 21.37 -13.81 -2.09
N GLN A 33 21.06 -13.18 -0.96
CA GLN A 33 21.82 -13.29 0.30
C GLN A 33 21.34 -14.44 1.20
N GLY A 34 20.36 -15.24 0.74
CA GLY A 34 19.83 -16.39 1.47
C GLY A 34 18.70 -16.04 2.46
N PHE A 35 18.10 -14.84 2.40
CA PHE A 35 16.95 -14.50 3.21
C PHE A 35 15.64 -14.94 2.57
N ASN A 36 14.68 -15.33 3.40
CA ASN A 36 13.29 -15.49 2.98
C ASN A 36 12.64 -14.12 2.93
N VAL A 37 12.08 -13.72 1.78
CA VAL A 37 11.47 -12.39 1.63
C VAL A 37 9.97 -12.48 1.42
N TYR A 38 9.24 -11.84 2.30
CA TYR A 38 7.78 -11.77 2.29
C TYR A 38 7.33 -10.35 1.94
N ILE A 39 6.42 -10.24 0.96
CA ILE A 39 5.84 -8.94 0.57
C ILE A 39 4.41 -8.87 1.10
N ILE A 40 4.11 -7.78 1.80
CA ILE A 40 2.77 -7.41 2.25
C ILE A 40 2.38 -6.14 1.52
N SER A 41 1.49 -6.24 0.54
CA SER A 41 1.00 -5.07 -0.18
C SER A 41 -0.33 -4.60 0.41
N VAL A 42 -0.50 -3.28 0.52
CA VAL A 42 -1.80 -2.69 0.92
C VAL A 42 -2.93 -3.14 0.00
N GLY A 43 -2.66 -3.32 -1.29
CA GLY A 43 -3.66 -3.83 -2.23
C GLY A 43 -4.15 -5.23 -1.89
N ASP A 44 -3.28 -6.10 -1.39
CA ASP A 44 -3.65 -7.45 -0.95
C ASP A 44 -4.42 -7.39 0.37
N VAL A 45 -3.91 -6.62 1.34
CA VAL A 45 -4.59 -6.38 2.63
C VAL A 45 -5.99 -5.79 2.41
N PHE A 46 -6.11 -4.82 1.49
CA PHE A 46 -7.41 -4.26 1.10
C PHE A 46 -8.37 -5.36 0.61
N ARG A 47 -7.94 -6.16 -0.37
CA ARG A 47 -8.78 -7.23 -0.94
C ARG A 47 -9.22 -8.24 0.12
N GLU A 48 -8.31 -8.67 0.97
CA GLU A 48 -8.59 -9.60 2.08
C GLU A 48 -9.57 -9.00 3.08
N THR A 49 -9.33 -7.75 3.50
CA THR A 49 -10.16 -7.05 4.49
C THR A 49 -11.56 -6.80 3.96
N VAL A 50 -11.69 -6.29 2.73
CA VAL A 50 -13.00 -6.06 2.08
C VAL A 50 -13.79 -7.35 1.97
N LYS A 51 -13.15 -8.43 1.52
CA LYS A 51 -13.80 -9.73 1.40
C LYS A 51 -14.25 -10.26 2.76
N LYS A 52 -13.41 -10.14 3.78
CA LYS A 52 -13.73 -10.55 5.15
C LYS A 52 -14.92 -9.78 5.73
N GLU A 53 -14.94 -8.46 5.57
CA GLU A 53 -16.05 -7.63 6.05
C GLU A 53 -17.35 -7.89 5.26
N TYR A 54 -17.24 -8.14 3.95
CA TYR A 54 -18.38 -8.50 3.13
C TYR A 54 -19.01 -9.82 3.57
N LEU A 55 -18.20 -10.86 3.79
CA LEU A 55 -18.68 -12.19 4.22
C LEU A 55 -19.23 -12.17 5.66
N LYS A 56 -18.70 -11.32 6.54
CA LYS A 56 -19.31 -11.11 7.87
C LYS A 56 -20.74 -10.60 7.77
N ARG A 57 -21.00 -9.70 6.81
CA ARG A 57 -22.31 -9.11 6.61
C ARG A 57 -23.26 -10.02 5.86
N TYR A 58 -22.73 -10.79 4.93
CA TYR A 58 -23.48 -11.69 4.05
C TYR A 58 -22.91 -13.11 4.11
N PRO A 59 -23.11 -13.83 5.23
CA PRO A 59 -22.45 -15.13 5.47
C PRO A 59 -22.85 -16.22 4.48
N ASP A 60 -24.02 -16.09 3.85
CA ASP A 60 -24.53 -17.05 2.87
C ASP A 60 -23.94 -16.84 1.46
N ARG A 61 -23.21 -15.76 1.22
CA ARG A 61 -22.59 -15.46 -0.08
C ARG A 61 -21.19 -16.09 -0.17
N ILE A 62 -21.16 -17.38 -0.48
CA ILE A 62 -19.90 -18.13 -0.75
C ILE A 62 -19.44 -17.84 -2.19
N ASN A 63 -18.14 -17.76 -2.46
CA ASN A 63 -17.55 -17.55 -3.81
C ASN A 63 -17.79 -16.17 -4.44
N VAL A 64 -17.76 -15.12 -3.66
CA VAL A 64 -17.90 -13.74 -4.16
C VAL A 64 -16.58 -13.22 -4.69
N SER A 65 -16.58 -12.68 -5.91
CA SER A 65 -15.43 -11.98 -6.48
C SER A 65 -15.30 -10.56 -5.91
N LEU A 66 -14.10 -9.98 -6.03
CA LEU A 66 -13.90 -8.58 -5.63
C LEU A 66 -14.77 -7.63 -6.46
N ALA A 67 -14.97 -7.92 -7.75
CA ALA A 67 -15.82 -7.15 -8.63
C ALA A 67 -17.30 -7.14 -8.15
N ASP A 68 -17.80 -8.28 -7.71
CA ASP A 68 -19.17 -8.36 -7.16
C ASP A 68 -19.31 -7.49 -5.91
N ILE A 69 -18.28 -7.50 -5.05
CA ILE A 69 -18.27 -6.69 -3.83
C ILE A 69 -18.21 -5.20 -4.17
N GLN A 70 -17.37 -4.79 -5.13
CA GLN A 70 -17.24 -3.41 -5.56
C GLN A 70 -18.50 -2.86 -6.24
N ASN A 71 -19.29 -3.73 -6.87
CA ASN A 71 -20.58 -3.38 -7.48
C ASN A 71 -21.73 -3.27 -6.46
N ASP A 72 -21.55 -3.78 -5.24
CA ASP A 72 -22.52 -3.60 -4.14
C ASP A 72 -22.39 -2.18 -3.55
N LYS A 73 -23.12 -1.24 -4.17
CA LYS A 73 -23.08 0.19 -3.79
C LYS A 73 -23.45 0.43 -2.33
N GLU A 74 -24.38 -0.36 -1.78
CA GLU A 74 -24.80 -0.22 -0.39
C GLU A 74 -23.68 -0.64 0.57
N PHE A 75 -23.01 -1.74 0.26
CA PHE A 75 -21.86 -2.19 1.03
C PHE A 75 -20.70 -1.19 0.91
N MET A 76 -20.35 -0.78 -0.31
CA MET A 76 -19.25 0.17 -0.55
C MET A 76 -19.49 1.55 0.10
N ALA A 77 -20.73 2.04 0.13
CA ALA A 77 -21.06 3.28 0.81
C ALA A 77 -20.84 3.22 2.34
N LYS A 78 -20.99 2.05 2.93
CA LYS A 78 -20.75 1.81 4.38
C LYS A 78 -19.29 1.53 4.71
N LEU A 79 -18.43 1.29 3.72
CA LEU A 79 -16.99 1.04 3.89
C LEU A 79 -16.16 2.33 4.01
N GLN A 80 -16.75 3.48 4.35
CA GLN A 80 -16.02 4.75 4.53
C GLN A 80 -14.89 4.68 5.58
N SER A 81 -14.90 3.65 6.44
CA SER A 81 -13.85 3.40 7.44
C SER A 81 -12.80 2.35 7.02
N ILE A 82 -12.84 1.87 5.78
CA ILE A 82 -11.97 0.76 5.37
C ILE A 82 -10.48 1.12 5.45
N ASP A 83 -10.14 2.38 5.21
CA ASP A 83 -8.75 2.84 5.36
C ASP A 83 -8.25 2.64 6.81
N GLY A 84 -9.13 2.82 7.81
CA GLY A 84 -8.82 2.53 9.20
C GLY A 84 -8.58 1.03 9.45
N LEU A 85 -9.46 0.18 8.92
CA LEU A 85 -9.31 -1.27 9.05
C LEU A 85 -8.05 -1.79 8.40
N ILE A 86 -7.63 -1.19 7.28
CA ILE A 86 -6.39 -1.55 6.60
C ILE A 86 -5.18 -1.14 7.44
N ASP A 87 -5.18 0.06 8.00
CA ASP A 87 -4.10 0.55 8.85
C ASP A 87 -3.96 -0.30 10.11
N ASP A 88 -5.07 -0.66 10.75
CA ASP A 88 -5.11 -1.55 11.91
C ASP A 88 -4.56 -2.95 11.56
N GLU A 89 -4.92 -3.47 10.40
CA GLU A 89 -4.43 -4.77 9.95
C GLU A 89 -2.93 -4.73 9.60
N ILE A 90 -2.42 -3.65 9.03
CA ILE A 90 -0.98 -3.46 8.80
C ILE A 90 -0.23 -3.36 10.13
N ALA A 91 -0.76 -2.59 11.09
CA ALA A 91 -0.17 -2.47 12.42
C ALA A 91 -0.15 -3.83 13.15
N ARG A 92 -1.25 -4.59 13.07
CA ARG A 92 -1.36 -5.93 13.64
C ARG A 92 -0.33 -6.89 13.02
N LYS A 93 -0.21 -6.91 11.68
CA LYS A 93 0.79 -7.73 10.97
C LYS A 93 2.21 -7.35 11.38
N GLY A 94 2.52 -6.06 11.47
CA GLY A 94 3.81 -5.57 11.93
C GLY A 94 4.16 -6.05 13.34
N LYS A 95 3.20 -5.97 14.26
CA LYS A 95 3.37 -6.48 15.62
C LYS A 95 3.61 -7.98 15.67
N GLU A 96 2.79 -8.77 14.95
CA GLU A 96 2.96 -10.22 14.86
C GLU A 96 4.32 -10.64 14.28
N ILE A 97 4.86 -9.87 13.33
CA ILE A 97 6.20 -10.11 12.79
C ILE A 97 7.26 -9.85 13.87
N ASN A 98 7.13 -8.75 14.62
CA ASN A 98 8.09 -8.39 15.65
C ASN A 98 8.06 -9.34 16.87
N GLU A 99 6.93 -9.98 17.14
CA GLU A 99 6.79 -10.97 18.20
C GLU A 99 7.40 -12.34 17.86
N LYS A 100 7.70 -12.60 16.57
CA LYS A 100 8.27 -13.86 16.11
C LYS A 100 9.74 -13.67 15.73
N GLU A 101 10.65 -14.24 16.50
CA GLU A 101 12.08 -14.25 16.18
C GLU A 101 12.34 -15.13 14.93
N ARG A 102 12.56 -14.47 13.79
CA ARG A 102 12.90 -15.13 12.53
C ARG A 102 14.10 -14.43 11.88
N PRO A 103 15.32 -14.75 12.27
CA PRO A 103 16.53 -14.00 11.87
C PRO A 103 16.78 -14.01 10.35
N ASN A 104 16.27 -15.01 9.64
CA ASN A 104 16.44 -15.16 8.19
C ASN A 104 15.27 -14.62 7.36
N ASP A 105 14.26 -14.04 8.01
CA ASP A 105 13.10 -13.51 7.32
C ASP A 105 13.22 -11.97 7.15
N VAL A 106 12.83 -11.49 5.97
CA VAL A 106 12.72 -10.07 5.64
C VAL A 106 11.28 -9.80 5.19
N TYR A 107 10.66 -8.81 5.75
CA TYR A 107 9.29 -8.41 5.42
C TYR A 107 9.30 -7.05 4.74
N ILE A 108 8.73 -6.95 3.56
CA ILE A 108 8.58 -5.70 2.81
C ILE A 108 7.11 -5.33 2.84
N ILE A 109 6.77 -4.19 3.46
CA ILE A 109 5.39 -3.69 3.54
C ILE A 109 5.25 -2.51 2.56
N ASP A 110 4.56 -2.75 1.44
CA ASP A 110 4.25 -1.71 0.44
C ASP A 110 2.93 -1.01 0.80
N SER A 111 3.05 0.07 1.56
CA SER A 111 1.91 0.91 1.95
C SER A 111 2.35 2.36 2.13
N ARG A 112 1.45 3.30 1.83
CA ARG A 112 1.74 4.73 1.96
C ARG A 112 2.01 5.18 3.38
N LEU A 113 1.41 4.53 4.36
CA LEU A 113 1.49 4.87 5.77
C LEU A 113 2.09 3.77 6.64
N ALA A 114 2.65 2.71 6.02
CA ALA A 114 3.23 1.59 6.78
C ALA A 114 4.32 2.05 7.75
N TRP A 115 5.10 3.06 7.39
CA TRP A 115 6.12 3.66 8.25
C TRP A 115 5.56 4.22 9.57
N SER A 116 4.31 4.72 9.56
CA SER A 116 3.62 5.20 10.76
C SER A 116 2.99 4.06 11.56
N ASN A 117 2.45 3.06 10.85
CA ASN A 117 1.77 1.92 11.48
C ASN A 117 2.75 0.86 12.01
N VAL A 118 4.01 0.87 11.51
CA VAL A 118 5.09 -0.04 11.93
C VAL A 118 6.35 0.78 12.23
N PRO A 119 6.39 1.51 13.36
CA PRO A 119 7.45 2.48 13.66
C PRO A 119 8.84 1.87 13.79
N ASP A 120 8.94 0.58 14.13
CA ASP A 120 10.22 -0.15 14.26
C ASP A 120 10.76 -0.67 12.91
N SER A 121 10.21 -0.21 11.78
CA SER A 121 10.65 -0.61 10.45
C SER A 121 11.72 0.31 9.86
N TYR A 122 12.47 -0.21 8.88
CA TYR A 122 13.31 0.61 8.01
C TYR A 122 12.43 1.30 6.96
N ALA A 123 12.11 2.57 7.17
CA ALA A 123 11.19 3.32 6.31
C ALA A 123 11.90 3.89 5.08
N ILE A 124 11.40 3.54 3.89
CA ILE A 124 11.84 4.09 2.60
C ILE A 124 10.69 4.87 2.01
N ARG A 125 10.94 6.13 1.65
CA ARG A 125 9.98 6.96 0.94
C ARG A 125 10.50 7.29 -0.46
N LEU A 126 9.66 7.06 -1.46
CA LEU A 126 9.96 7.38 -2.85
C LEU A 126 9.17 8.62 -3.29
N THR A 127 9.90 9.60 -3.79
CA THR A 127 9.35 10.79 -4.42
C THR A 127 9.60 10.75 -5.92
N VAL A 128 8.82 11.50 -6.68
CA VAL A 128 8.97 11.60 -8.12
C VAL A 128 8.54 12.99 -8.60
N ASN A 129 9.25 13.53 -9.58
CA ASN A 129 8.83 14.74 -10.25
C ASN A 129 7.49 14.52 -10.98
N GLU A 130 6.57 15.47 -10.89
CA GLU A 130 5.20 15.34 -11.43
C GLU A 130 5.18 15.07 -12.94
N ALA A 131 6.06 15.73 -13.73
CA ALA A 131 6.16 15.50 -15.16
C ALA A 131 6.67 14.07 -15.47
N ILE A 132 7.61 13.55 -14.67
CA ILE A 132 8.11 12.19 -14.81
C ILE A 132 7.02 11.19 -14.41
N ALA A 133 6.29 11.45 -13.33
CA ALA A 133 5.18 10.61 -12.90
C ALA A 133 4.09 10.50 -13.96
N GLY A 134 3.67 11.64 -14.53
CA GLY A 134 2.67 11.67 -15.60
C GLY A 134 3.12 10.94 -16.87
N LYS A 135 4.37 11.13 -17.30
CA LYS A 135 4.94 10.38 -18.44
C LYS A 135 4.95 8.87 -18.18
N ARG A 136 5.38 8.44 -17.00
CA ARG A 136 5.36 7.01 -16.62
C ARG A 136 3.95 6.43 -16.68
N VAL A 137 2.96 7.17 -16.19
CA VAL A 137 1.55 6.74 -16.23
C VAL A 137 1.04 6.68 -17.68
N PHE A 138 1.36 7.66 -18.50
CA PHE A 138 0.93 7.72 -19.89
C PHE A 138 1.48 6.56 -20.74
N TYR A 139 2.76 6.21 -20.57
CA TYR A 139 3.42 5.15 -21.34
C TYR A 139 3.27 3.74 -20.71
N ASP A 140 2.63 3.61 -19.55
CA ASP A 140 2.42 2.32 -18.89
C ASP A 140 1.20 1.59 -19.45
N THR A 141 1.45 0.72 -20.44
CA THR A 141 0.41 -0.07 -21.12
C THR A 141 -0.16 -1.20 -20.24
N THR A 142 0.39 -1.45 -19.05
CA THR A 142 -0.08 -2.50 -18.14
C THR A 142 -1.22 -2.06 -17.23
N ARG A 143 -1.55 -0.75 -17.25
CA ARG A 143 -2.64 -0.19 -16.47
C ARG A 143 -3.99 -0.50 -17.11
N GLY A 144 -5.00 -0.69 -16.26
CA GLY A 144 -6.37 -0.89 -16.71
C GLY A 144 -6.95 0.32 -17.46
N SER A 145 -8.09 0.13 -18.09
CA SER A 145 -8.77 1.15 -18.91
C SER A 145 -9.09 2.45 -18.17
N GLU A 146 -9.16 2.42 -16.85
CA GLU A 146 -9.43 3.60 -16.00
C GLU A 146 -8.25 4.61 -15.93
N ASP A 147 -7.04 4.15 -16.28
CA ASP A 147 -5.80 4.94 -16.27
C ASP A 147 -5.31 5.24 -17.71
N GLN A 148 -6.19 5.22 -18.70
CA GLN A 148 -5.87 5.63 -20.07
C GLN A 148 -6.09 7.13 -20.26
N TYR A 149 -5.11 7.80 -20.89
CA TYR A 149 -5.09 9.25 -21.09
C TYR A 149 -4.84 9.55 -22.55
N GLU A 150 -5.47 10.60 -23.07
CA GLU A 150 -5.30 11.02 -24.46
C GLU A 150 -3.97 11.73 -24.70
N THR A 151 -3.46 12.42 -23.66
CA THR A 151 -2.20 13.20 -23.75
C THR A 151 -1.35 13.03 -22.49
N VAL A 152 -0.04 13.29 -22.66
CA VAL A 152 0.90 13.33 -21.52
C VAL A 152 0.49 14.40 -20.51
N ASP A 153 0.03 15.56 -20.96
CA ASP A 153 -0.39 16.66 -20.09
C ASP A 153 -1.61 16.28 -19.26
N GLU A 154 -2.57 15.59 -19.84
CA GLU A 154 -3.71 15.04 -19.10
C GLU A 154 -3.24 14.07 -18.01
N ALA A 155 -2.34 13.14 -18.33
CA ALA A 155 -1.78 12.20 -17.37
C ALA A 155 -1.05 12.92 -16.22
N ILE A 156 -0.31 14.00 -16.53
CA ILE A 156 0.35 14.83 -15.50
C ILE A 156 -0.70 15.47 -14.58
N GLN A 157 -1.72 16.11 -15.14
CA GLN A 157 -2.78 16.77 -14.38
C GLN A 157 -3.55 15.79 -13.47
N LYS A 158 -3.93 14.63 -14.00
CA LYS A 158 -4.64 13.60 -13.26
C LYS A 158 -3.77 13.01 -12.14
N THR A 159 -2.49 12.74 -12.43
CA THR A 159 -1.54 12.22 -11.43
C THR A 159 -1.32 13.24 -10.30
N ARG A 160 -1.20 14.52 -10.64
CA ARG A 160 -1.11 15.62 -9.66
C ARG A 160 -2.38 15.71 -8.80
N LYS A 161 -3.56 15.69 -9.44
CA LYS A 161 -4.85 15.73 -8.71
C LYS A 161 -4.97 14.56 -7.74
N ARG A 162 -4.58 13.35 -8.16
CA ARG A 162 -4.55 12.17 -7.30
C ARG A 162 -3.63 12.37 -6.10
N LYS A 163 -2.40 12.85 -6.33
CA LYS A 163 -1.43 13.15 -5.26
C LYS A 163 -1.99 14.13 -4.23
N LEU A 164 -2.56 15.26 -4.70
CA LEU A 164 -3.14 16.27 -3.83
C LEU A 164 -4.32 15.73 -3.03
N GLY A 165 -5.24 15.01 -3.66
CA GLY A 165 -6.38 14.41 -2.96
C GLY A 165 -5.98 13.36 -1.92
N GLU A 166 -4.89 12.64 -2.15
CA GLU A 166 -4.32 11.74 -1.15
C GLU A 166 -3.73 12.50 0.04
N ILE A 167 -3.00 13.58 -0.22
CA ILE A 167 -2.43 14.44 0.83
C ILE A 167 -3.54 15.04 1.70
N GLU A 168 -4.59 15.59 1.10
CA GLU A 168 -5.72 16.16 1.83
C GLU A 168 -6.41 15.11 2.71
N ARG A 169 -6.72 13.93 2.16
CA ARG A 169 -7.35 12.83 2.89
C ARG A 169 -6.50 12.37 4.06
N TYR A 170 -5.18 12.28 3.90
CA TYR A 170 -4.29 11.89 4.99
C TYR A 170 -4.11 12.98 6.04
N LYS A 171 -4.06 14.26 5.65
CA LYS A 171 -4.05 15.37 6.58
C LYS A 171 -5.30 15.39 7.45
N GLU A 172 -6.47 15.16 6.87
CA GLU A 172 -7.73 15.09 7.59
C GLU A 172 -7.76 13.93 8.59
N LYS A 173 -7.31 12.74 8.14
CA LYS A 173 -7.35 11.51 8.94
C LYS A 173 -6.31 11.48 10.06
N TYR A 174 -5.08 11.94 9.78
CA TYR A 174 -3.93 11.80 10.68
C TYR A 174 -3.48 13.13 11.29
N LYS A 175 -4.17 14.24 10.99
CA LYS A 175 -3.97 15.59 11.54
C LYS A 175 -2.47 15.99 11.63
N GLU A 176 -1.97 16.22 12.84
CA GLU A 176 -0.61 16.75 13.06
C GLU A 176 0.52 15.78 12.68
N THR A 177 0.30 14.48 12.80
CA THR A 177 1.34 13.48 12.56
C THR A 177 1.80 13.41 11.10
N TYR A 178 0.95 13.83 10.16
CA TYR A 178 1.28 13.81 8.74
C TYR A 178 2.21 14.94 8.32
N ASN A 179 2.15 16.10 8.99
CA ASN A 179 2.93 17.30 8.63
C ASN A 179 4.37 17.29 9.16
N GLU A 180 4.65 16.59 10.26
CA GLU A 180 5.96 16.64 10.93
C GLU A 180 6.97 15.60 10.43
N LYS A 181 6.52 14.60 9.66
CA LYS A 181 7.35 13.45 9.27
C LYS A 181 7.49 13.27 7.75
N ILE A 182 7.11 14.27 6.96
CA ILE A 182 7.30 14.37 5.53
C ILE A 182 8.32 15.46 5.24
#